data_7f7323cd777fb7e1279c4cb9ce1bceb2
#
_entry.id   7f7323cd777fb7e1279c4cb9ce1bceb2
#
_cell.length_a   1.000
_cell.length_b   1.000
_cell.length_c   1.000
_cell.angle_alpha   90.00
_cell.angle_beta   90.00
_cell.angle_gamma   90.00
#
_symmetry.space_group_name_H-M   'P 1'
#
loop_
_entity.id
_entity.type
_entity.pdbx_description
1 polymer ?
#
loop_
_entity_poly.entity_id
_entity_poly.type
_entity_poly.pdbx_seq_one_letter_code
_entity_poly.pdbx_strand_id
1 'polypeptide(L)'
;MKRFISIIVFAVLSVFVASAQNDTIKVLAIGNSFSEDAVEEHLSGLLRAEGLTVIIGNMYIGGCSIERHVKNLRGDIADYRYRKIDPQGTMQEINGYTLEKALADEDWDYVSVQQSSPLSGQPESYVLLPELVGFVRARIPEDAVMMFHQTWAYSEDSSHKAYVNYDRDQMKMYNAIVETVAA
;
A
#
# COMPACT_ATOMS: atom_id res chain seq x y z
N MET A 1 19.09 61.46 -49.49
CA MET A 1 18.68 60.06 -49.54
C MET A 1 19.05 59.41 -48.21
N LYS A 2 18.07 59.24 -47.32
CA LYS A 2 18.24 58.57 -45.98
C LYS A 2 17.80 57.11 -46.11
N ARG A 3 18.76 56.18 -45.93
CA ARG A 3 18.47 54.74 -45.91
C ARG A 3 18.01 54.35 -44.50
N PHE A 4 16.77 53.89 -44.36
CA PHE A 4 16.26 53.25 -43.14
C PHE A 4 16.68 51.78 -43.17
N ILE A 5 17.48 51.41 -42.20
CA ILE A 5 17.77 49.97 -41.89
C ILE A 5 16.73 49.48 -40.91
N SER A 6 15.83 48.62 -41.39
CA SER A 6 14.90 47.90 -40.50
C SER A 6 15.61 46.72 -39.86
N ILE A 7 15.79 46.75 -38.55
CA ILE A 7 16.29 45.63 -37.79
C ILE A 7 15.05 44.81 -37.36
N ILE A 8 14.90 43.62 -37.94
CA ILE A 8 13.90 42.65 -37.52
C ILE A 8 14.51 41.87 -36.35
N VAL A 9 14.03 42.11 -35.14
CA VAL A 9 14.34 41.31 -33.95
C VAL A 9 13.48 40.08 -33.97
N PHE A 10 14.07 38.93 -34.26
CA PHE A 10 13.42 37.62 -34.13
C PHE A 10 13.48 37.22 -32.65
N ALA A 11 12.37 37.42 -31.90
CA ALA A 11 12.23 36.91 -30.58
C ALA A 11 11.93 35.39 -30.68
N VAL A 12 12.92 34.55 -30.44
CA VAL A 12 12.75 33.11 -30.29
C VAL A 12 12.12 32.88 -28.89
N LEU A 13 10.81 32.69 -28.88
CA LEU A 13 10.13 32.19 -27.69
C LEU A 13 10.50 30.71 -27.52
N SER A 14 11.49 30.44 -26.68
CA SER A 14 11.77 29.10 -26.21
C SER A 14 10.64 28.70 -25.26
N VAL A 15 9.65 27.96 -25.77
CA VAL A 15 8.66 27.30 -24.94
C VAL A 15 9.41 26.18 -24.21
N PHE A 16 9.82 26.43 -22.98
CA PHE A 16 10.16 25.34 -22.04
C PHE A 16 8.87 24.56 -21.76
N VAL A 17 8.67 23.50 -22.50
CA VAL A 17 7.77 22.45 -22.07
C VAL A 17 8.46 21.82 -20.86
N ALA A 18 8.11 22.27 -19.67
CA ALA A 18 8.40 21.51 -18.45
C ALA A 18 7.67 20.18 -18.63
N SER A 19 8.39 19.16 -19.06
CA SER A 19 7.94 17.78 -18.93
C SER A 19 7.76 17.59 -17.42
N ALA A 20 6.53 17.62 -16.92
CA ALA A 20 6.23 17.10 -15.61
C ALA A 20 6.65 15.63 -15.70
N GLN A 21 7.80 15.31 -15.16
CA GLN A 21 8.20 13.94 -14.93
C GLN A 21 7.14 13.45 -13.94
N ASN A 22 6.14 12.72 -14.44
CA ASN A 22 5.20 12.03 -13.58
C ASN A 22 6.02 10.97 -12.84
N ASP A 23 6.49 11.34 -11.65
CA ASP A 23 7.18 10.40 -10.81
C ASP A 23 6.24 9.21 -10.56
N THR A 24 6.75 8.02 -10.79
CA THR A 24 5.96 6.80 -10.58
C THR A 24 5.73 6.62 -9.09
N ILE A 25 4.48 6.62 -8.66
CA ILE A 25 4.09 6.35 -7.27
C ILE A 25 4.25 4.86 -7.00
N LYS A 26 4.99 4.50 -5.96
CA LYS A 26 5.29 3.13 -5.57
C LYS A 26 4.68 2.79 -4.22
N VAL A 27 3.75 1.86 -4.22
CA VAL A 27 2.99 1.45 -3.03
C VAL A 27 3.20 -0.02 -2.73
N LEU A 28 3.63 -0.35 -1.50
CA LEU A 28 3.70 -1.71 -1.00
C LEU A 28 2.65 -1.94 0.08
N ALA A 29 1.81 -2.94 -0.11
CA ALA A 29 0.93 -3.44 0.93
C ALA A 29 1.50 -4.73 1.55
N ILE A 30 1.57 -4.79 2.87
CA ILE A 30 1.91 -6.00 3.64
C ILE A 30 0.63 -6.44 4.34
N GLY A 31 -0.09 -7.42 3.72
CA GLY A 31 -1.45 -7.64 4.14
C GLY A 31 -2.07 -9.00 3.78
N ASN A 32 -3.35 -8.96 3.51
CA ASN A 32 -4.21 -10.11 3.26
C ASN A 32 -5.31 -9.75 2.25
N SER A 33 -6.49 -10.39 2.28
CA SER A 33 -7.59 -10.11 1.36
C SER A 33 -8.03 -8.65 1.33
N PHE A 34 -7.92 -7.90 2.43
CA PHE A 34 -8.24 -6.47 2.42
C PHE A 34 -7.30 -5.64 1.52
N SER A 35 -6.00 -5.97 1.48
CA SER A 35 -5.07 -5.30 0.57
C SER A 35 -5.27 -5.73 -0.88
N GLU A 36 -5.73 -6.95 -1.13
CA GLU A 36 -6.13 -7.40 -2.47
C GLU A 36 -7.26 -6.51 -3.00
N ASP A 37 -8.36 -6.37 -2.27
CA ASP A 37 -9.49 -5.53 -2.66
C ASP A 37 -9.08 -4.05 -2.78
N ALA A 38 -8.53 -3.47 -1.71
CA ALA A 38 -8.32 -2.03 -1.64
C ALA A 38 -7.18 -1.54 -2.55
N VAL A 39 -6.07 -2.25 -2.60
CA VAL A 39 -4.84 -1.76 -3.24
C VAL A 39 -4.70 -2.25 -4.66
N GLU A 40 -4.92 -3.55 -4.91
CA GLU A 40 -4.78 -4.10 -6.26
C GLU A 40 -5.98 -3.75 -7.14
N GLU A 41 -7.21 -4.00 -6.67
CA GLU A 41 -8.41 -3.83 -7.49
C GLU A 41 -8.85 -2.37 -7.60
N HIS A 42 -8.74 -1.60 -6.51
CA HIS A 42 -9.29 -0.24 -6.49
C HIS A 42 -8.24 0.86 -6.60
N LEU A 43 -7.23 0.90 -5.72
CA LEU A 43 -6.25 1.99 -5.70
C LEU A 43 -5.49 2.11 -7.03
N SER A 44 -5.00 0.99 -7.57
CA SER A 44 -4.31 0.96 -8.85
C SER A 44 -5.16 1.55 -9.97
N GLY A 45 -6.43 1.14 -10.04
CA GLY A 45 -7.37 1.64 -11.05
C GLY A 45 -7.69 3.13 -10.90
N LEU A 46 -7.89 3.60 -9.67
CA LEU A 46 -8.18 5.00 -9.37
C LEU A 46 -7.00 5.93 -9.72
N LEU A 47 -5.78 5.58 -9.28
CA LEU A 47 -4.60 6.38 -9.58
C LEU A 47 -4.35 6.49 -11.10
N ARG A 48 -4.53 5.39 -11.83
CA ARG A 48 -4.39 5.38 -13.28
C ARG A 48 -5.48 6.19 -13.99
N ALA A 49 -6.71 6.19 -13.47
CA ALA A 49 -7.79 7.01 -14.00
C ALA A 49 -7.51 8.51 -13.85
N GLU A 50 -6.76 8.91 -12.81
CA GLU A 50 -6.25 10.28 -12.63
C GLU A 50 -4.99 10.58 -13.46
N GLY A 51 -4.55 9.65 -14.31
CA GLY A 51 -3.39 9.83 -15.19
C GLY A 51 -2.04 9.67 -14.48
N LEU A 52 -2.03 9.10 -13.26
CA LEU A 52 -0.81 8.84 -12.50
C LEU A 52 -0.20 7.51 -12.91
N THR A 53 1.14 7.47 -12.93
CA THR A 53 1.89 6.22 -13.10
C THR A 53 2.10 5.59 -11.73
N VAL A 54 1.77 4.30 -11.58
CA VAL A 54 1.85 3.62 -10.29
C VAL A 54 2.43 2.22 -10.42
N ILE A 55 3.24 1.82 -9.44
CA ILE A 55 3.67 0.45 -9.18
C ILE A 55 3.02 0.02 -7.85
N ILE A 56 2.32 -1.10 -7.86
CA ILE A 56 1.75 -1.69 -6.65
C ILE A 56 2.46 -3.00 -6.36
N GLY A 57 2.97 -3.15 -5.14
CA GLY A 57 3.39 -4.42 -4.57
C GLY A 57 2.41 -4.86 -3.49
N ASN A 58 2.04 -6.13 -3.44
CA ASN A 58 1.23 -6.68 -2.34
C ASN A 58 1.85 -7.99 -1.83
N MET A 59 2.29 -7.97 -0.58
CA MET A 59 2.76 -9.15 0.15
C MET A 59 1.57 -9.87 0.76
N TYR A 60 0.94 -10.71 -0.05
CA TYR A 60 -0.32 -11.36 0.26
C TYR A 60 -0.17 -12.71 0.95
N ILE A 61 -0.88 -12.87 2.07
CA ILE A 61 -1.23 -14.17 2.66
C ILE A 61 -2.68 -14.07 3.14
N GLY A 62 -3.56 -14.97 2.70
CA GLY A 62 -4.97 -14.96 3.11
C GLY A 62 -5.14 -15.00 4.64
N GLY A 63 -5.88 -14.04 5.21
CA GLY A 63 -6.12 -13.93 6.65
C GLY A 63 -4.87 -13.69 7.51
N CYS A 64 -3.78 -13.19 6.95
CA CYS A 64 -2.53 -12.94 7.66
C CYS A 64 -2.71 -11.92 8.78
N SER A 65 -2.31 -12.31 9.99
CA SER A 65 -2.26 -11.43 11.16
C SER A 65 -0.89 -10.77 11.31
N ILE A 66 -0.82 -9.70 12.11
CA ILE A 66 0.44 -9.07 12.51
C ILE A 66 1.40 -10.11 13.11
N GLU A 67 0.91 -11.01 13.97
CA GLU A 67 1.73 -12.08 14.55
C GLU A 67 2.36 -12.99 13.48
N ARG A 68 1.60 -13.36 12.43
CA ARG A 68 2.12 -14.18 11.34
C ARG A 68 3.15 -13.41 10.50
N HIS A 69 2.93 -12.12 10.24
CA HIS A 69 3.93 -11.28 9.58
C HIS A 69 5.23 -11.25 10.38
N VAL A 70 5.16 -11.04 11.71
CA VAL A 70 6.33 -11.03 12.60
C VAL A 70 7.02 -12.40 12.66
N LYS A 71 6.28 -13.49 12.68
CA LYS A 71 6.87 -14.84 12.57
C LYS A 71 7.66 -14.99 11.27
N ASN A 72 7.09 -14.53 10.15
CA ASN A 72 7.73 -14.65 8.84
C ASN A 72 8.98 -13.77 8.74
N LEU A 73 8.96 -12.53 9.27
CA LEU A 73 10.15 -11.69 9.27
C LEU A 73 11.29 -12.24 10.12
N ARG A 74 11.00 -12.82 11.29
CA ARG A 74 12.01 -13.40 12.19
C ARG A 74 12.74 -14.59 11.57
N GLY A 75 12.05 -15.35 10.72
CA GLY A 75 12.58 -16.55 10.09
C GLY A 75 12.96 -16.36 8.62
N ASP A 76 12.84 -15.15 8.06
CA ASP A 76 12.91 -14.88 6.62
C ASP A 76 12.11 -15.90 5.80
N ILE A 77 10.87 -16.19 6.26
CA ILE A 77 10.05 -17.26 5.71
C ILE A 77 9.45 -16.82 4.38
N ALA A 78 9.71 -17.60 3.34
CA ALA A 78 9.21 -17.39 1.98
C ALA A 78 7.75 -17.92 1.83
N ASP A 79 6.81 -17.32 2.57
CA ASP A 79 5.42 -17.77 2.69
C ASP A 79 4.43 -16.89 1.93
N TYR A 80 4.89 -15.77 1.38
CA TYR A 80 4.04 -14.82 0.70
C TYR A 80 3.84 -15.15 -0.78
N ARG A 81 2.67 -14.77 -1.30
CA ARG A 81 2.48 -14.49 -2.71
C ARG A 81 2.79 -13.00 -2.91
N TYR A 82 3.85 -12.70 -3.63
CA TYR A 82 4.18 -11.33 -3.99
C TYR A 82 3.50 -11.01 -5.32
N ARG A 83 2.53 -10.11 -5.25
CA ARG A 83 1.71 -9.68 -6.39
C ARG A 83 2.11 -8.26 -6.74
N LYS A 84 2.67 -8.08 -7.94
CA LYS A 84 3.17 -6.78 -8.41
C LYS A 84 2.42 -6.34 -9.65
N ILE A 85 1.90 -5.12 -9.63
CA ILE A 85 1.28 -4.46 -10.78
C ILE A 85 2.27 -3.42 -11.31
N ASP A 86 2.67 -3.58 -12.56
CA ASP A 86 3.61 -2.68 -13.23
C ASP A 86 2.94 -1.36 -13.69
N PRO A 87 3.73 -0.37 -14.18
CA PRO A 87 3.18 0.89 -14.68
C PRO A 87 2.15 0.74 -15.80
N GLN A 88 2.18 -0.35 -16.55
CA GLN A 88 1.24 -0.67 -17.63
C GLN A 88 -0.06 -1.31 -17.09
N GLY A 89 -0.09 -1.68 -15.79
CA GLY A 89 -1.21 -2.34 -15.14
C GLY A 89 -1.21 -3.86 -15.29
N THR A 90 -0.07 -4.43 -15.68
CA THR A 90 0.07 -5.88 -15.78
C THR A 90 0.44 -6.45 -14.42
N MET A 91 -0.35 -7.42 -13.95
CA MET A 91 -0.07 -8.11 -12.69
C MET A 91 0.86 -9.30 -12.93
N GLN A 92 1.85 -9.44 -12.06
CA GLN A 92 2.70 -10.62 -11.93
C GLN A 92 2.57 -11.17 -10.51
N GLU A 93 2.57 -12.49 -10.36
CA GLU A 93 2.54 -13.15 -9.06
C GLU A 93 3.74 -14.09 -8.91
N ILE A 94 4.46 -13.94 -7.79
CA ILE A 94 5.59 -14.79 -7.42
C ILE A 94 5.26 -15.46 -6.09
N ASN A 95 5.17 -16.78 -6.10
CA ASN A 95 4.95 -17.57 -4.89
C ASN A 95 6.26 -17.81 -4.15
N GLY A 96 6.19 -17.95 -2.83
CA GLY A 96 7.38 -18.21 -2.02
C GLY A 96 8.31 -16.99 -1.94
N TYR A 97 7.76 -15.83 -1.64
CA TYR A 97 8.51 -14.58 -1.50
C TYR A 97 8.70 -14.20 -0.03
N THR A 98 9.77 -13.45 0.30
CA THR A 98 10.03 -12.97 1.66
C THR A 98 9.79 -11.47 1.77
N LEU A 99 9.52 -10.97 3.00
CA LEU A 99 9.39 -9.54 3.25
C LEU A 99 10.67 -8.77 2.91
N GLU A 100 11.83 -9.34 3.22
CA GLU A 100 13.13 -8.75 2.92
C GLU A 100 13.28 -8.43 1.42
N LYS A 101 12.95 -9.41 0.56
CA LYS A 101 13.03 -9.23 -0.88
C LYS A 101 12.06 -8.20 -1.41
N ALA A 102 10.83 -8.19 -0.89
CA ALA A 102 9.81 -7.24 -1.35
C ALA A 102 10.14 -5.79 -0.96
N LEU A 103 10.69 -5.58 0.24
CA LEU A 103 11.12 -4.27 0.70
C LEU A 103 12.31 -3.73 -0.12
N ALA A 104 13.15 -4.63 -0.66
CA ALA A 104 14.30 -4.27 -1.50
C ALA A 104 13.98 -4.21 -3.01
N ASP A 105 12.75 -4.51 -3.43
CA ASP A 105 12.38 -4.59 -4.84
C ASP A 105 12.21 -3.22 -5.51
N GLU A 106 11.77 -2.24 -4.73
CA GLU A 106 11.60 -0.84 -5.18
C GLU A 106 11.99 0.13 -4.05
N ASP A 107 12.29 1.37 -4.41
CA ASP A 107 12.30 2.49 -3.45
C ASP A 107 10.84 2.91 -3.22
N TRP A 108 10.19 2.27 -2.25
CA TRP A 108 8.76 2.46 -1.97
C TRP A 108 8.46 3.85 -1.42
N ASP A 109 7.46 4.56 -1.98
CA ASP A 109 6.97 5.84 -1.46
C ASP A 109 5.99 5.64 -0.30
N TYR A 110 5.17 4.58 -0.39
CA TYR A 110 4.14 4.27 0.60
C TYR A 110 4.20 2.80 0.96
N VAL A 111 4.22 2.50 2.26
CA VAL A 111 4.14 1.12 2.74
C VAL A 111 3.03 1.00 3.77
N SER A 112 2.09 0.08 3.54
CA SER A 112 1.02 -0.18 4.49
C SER A 112 1.15 -1.53 5.17
N VAL A 113 0.77 -1.58 6.45
CA VAL A 113 0.59 -2.80 7.22
C VAL A 113 -0.84 -2.86 7.74
N GLN A 114 -1.37 -4.05 8.02
CA GLN A 114 -2.75 -4.23 8.48
C GLN A 114 -2.89 -5.43 9.41
N GLN A 115 -4.02 -5.49 10.11
CA GLN A 115 -4.38 -6.67 10.88
C GLN A 115 -5.34 -7.57 10.07
N SER A 116 -5.49 -8.83 10.48
CA SER A 116 -6.52 -9.72 9.92
C SER A 116 -7.91 -9.39 10.48
N SER A 117 -8.95 -9.62 9.68
CA SER A 117 -10.33 -9.28 10.07
C SER A 117 -10.78 -9.83 11.42
N PRO A 118 -10.46 -11.09 11.82
CA PRO A 118 -10.87 -11.61 13.13
C PRO A 118 -10.31 -10.83 14.32
N LEU A 119 -9.15 -10.20 14.14
CA LEU A 119 -8.36 -9.58 15.19
C LEU A 119 -8.35 -8.04 15.12
N SER A 120 -8.96 -7.46 14.09
CA SER A 120 -8.82 -6.03 13.80
C SER A 120 -9.37 -5.08 14.88
N GLY A 121 -10.36 -5.51 15.64
CA GLY A 121 -10.90 -4.77 16.80
C GLY A 121 -10.45 -5.35 18.16
N GLN A 122 -9.31 -6.05 18.23
CA GLN A 122 -8.76 -6.65 19.45
C GLN A 122 -7.41 -6.03 19.76
N PRO A 123 -7.31 -5.03 20.65
CA PRO A 123 -6.09 -4.28 20.94
C PRO A 123 -4.90 -5.16 21.32
N GLU A 124 -5.15 -6.24 22.07
CA GLU A 124 -4.14 -7.20 22.50
C GLU A 124 -3.43 -7.92 21.34
N SER A 125 -4.06 -7.96 20.16
CA SER A 125 -3.47 -8.56 18.97
C SER A 125 -2.44 -7.67 18.24
N TYR A 126 -2.25 -6.43 18.72
CA TYR A 126 -1.34 -5.44 18.12
C TYR A 126 0.01 -5.33 18.82
N VAL A 127 0.25 -6.11 19.88
CA VAL A 127 1.48 -6.03 20.69
C VAL A 127 2.78 -6.20 19.88
N LEU A 128 2.71 -6.89 18.74
CA LEU A 128 3.85 -7.08 17.83
C LEU A 128 3.91 -6.07 16.69
N LEU A 129 2.96 -5.15 16.58
CA LEU A 129 2.96 -4.13 15.53
C LEU A 129 4.24 -3.26 15.53
N PRO A 130 4.75 -2.79 16.69
CA PRO A 130 5.99 -2.02 16.71
C PRO A 130 7.20 -2.75 16.13
N GLU A 131 7.28 -4.08 16.30
CA GLU A 131 8.36 -4.89 15.72
C GLU A 131 8.24 -4.96 14.20
N LEU A 132 7.04 -5.20 13.69
CA LEU A 132 6.79 -5.20 12.24
C LEU A 132 7.11 -3.84 11.61
N VAL A 133 6.64 -2.75 12.21
CA VAL A 133 6.89 -1.38 11.75
C VAL A 133 8.38 -1.06 11.79
N GLY A 134 9.08 -1.40 12.88
CA GLY A 134 10.52 -1.19 13.02
C GLY A 134 11.35 -1.94 11.96
N PHE A 135 10.95 -3.18 11.65
CA PHE A 135 11.58 -3.97 10.59
C PHE A 135 11.42 -3.32 9.22
N VAL A 136 10.21 -2.86 8.90
CA VAL A 136 9.90 -2.20 7.62
C VAL A 136 10.65 -0.87 7.51
N ARG A 137 10.58 -0.02 8.54
CA ARG A 137 11.24 1.29 8.57
C ARG A 137 12.75 1.24 8.35
N ALA A 138 13.39 0.20 8.85
CA ALA A 138 14.83 0.01 8.67
C ALA A 138 15.24 -0.34 7.22
N ARG A 139 14.26 -0.57 6.31
CA ARG A 139 14.48 -1.10 4.96
C ARG A 139 13.85 -0.31 3.82
N ILE A 140 13.13 0.74 4.14
CA ILE A 140 12.51 1.63 3.15
C ILE A 140 13.18 3.01 3.21
N PRO A 141 13.06 3.85 2.17
CA PRO A 141 13.55 5.22 2.18
C PRO A 141 13.08 6.00 3.41
N GLU A 142 13.91 6.94 3.91
CA GLU A 142 13.62 7.73 5.11
C GLU A 142 12.34 8.57 4.93
N ASP A 143 12.11 9.08 3.74
CA ASP A 143 10.95 9.88 3.34
C ASP A 143 9.71 9.07 2.97
N ALA A 144 9.84 7.74 2.88
CA ALA A 144 8.69 6.87 2.63
C ALA A 144 7.62 6.99 3.73
N VAL A 145 6.36 6.99 3.33
CA VAL A 145 5.22 7.09 4.24
C VAL A 145 4.76 5.72 4.70
N MET A 146 4.88 5.46 6.01
CA MET A 146 4.24 4.28 6.62
C MET A 146 2.77 4.57 6.93
N MET A 147 1.91 3.61 6.60
CA MET A 147 0.48 3.68 6.84
C MET A 147 -0.01 2.44 7.57
N PHE A 148 -1.04 2.59 8.40
CA PHE A 148 -1.82 1.47 8.88
C PHE A 148 -3.12 1.40 8.07
N HIS A 149 -3.34 0.27 7.37
CA HIS A 149 -4.56 0.03 6.63
C HIS A 149 -5.65 -0.46 7.60
N GLN A 150 -6.55 0.44 7.99
CA GLN A 150 -7.72 0.08 8.79
C GLN A 150 -8.65 -0.79 7.96
N THR A 151 -8.97 -1.96 8.48
CA THR A 151 -9.92 -2.89 7.87
C THR A 151 -11.36 -2.48 8.14
N TRP A 152 -12.31 -3.13 7.50
CA TRP A 152 -13.74 -2.90 7.72
C TRP A 152 -14.39 -4.05 8.51
N ALA A 153 -15.55 -3.76 9.10
CA ALA A 153 -16.34 -4.75 9.82
C ALA A 153 -17.02 -5.74 8.86
N TYR A 154 -17.33 -6.93 9.36
CA TYR A 154 -18.15 -7.87 8.62
C TYR A 154 -19.55 -7.31 8.36
N SER A 155 -20.21 -7.76 7.28
CA SER A 155 -21.62 -7.47 7.04
C SER A 155 -22.50 -8.12 8.11
N GLU A 156 -23.71 -7.56 8.33
CA GLU A 156 -24.65 -8.06 9.34
C GLU A 156 -25.03 -9.54 9.15
N ASP A 157 -25.10 -9.99 7.90
CA ASP A 157 -25.41 -11.36 7.51
C ASP A 157 -24.20 -12.30 7.42
N SER A 158 -23.01 -11.81 7.80
CA SER A 158 -21.77 -12.59 7.72
C SER A 158 -21.83 -13.89 8.50
N SER A 159 -21.49 -14.98 7.83
CA SER A 159 -21.33 -16.31 8.44
C SER A 159 -19.93 -16.57 9.00
N HIS A 160 -19.01 -15.58 8.94
CA HIS A 160 -17.64 -15.75 9.40
C HIS A 160 -17.58 -16.16 10.88
N LYS A 161 -16.82 -17.22 11.17
CA LYS A 161 -16.76 -17.80 12.53
C LYS A 161 -16.32 -16.80 13.60
N ALA A 162 -15.35 -15.95 13.29
CA ALA A 162 -14.83 -14.96 14.23
C ALA A 162 -15.78 -13.78 14.47
N TYR A 163 -16.90 -13.67 13.74
CA TYR A 163 -17.88 -12.61 13.98
C TYR A 163 -18.53 -12.72 15.37
N VAL A 164 -18.52 -13.91 15.96
CA VAL A 164 -18.94 -14.14 17.36
C VAL A 164 -18.11 -13.32 18.35
N ASN A 165 -16.87 -12.96 18.06
CA ASN A 165 -16.03 -12.12 18.91
C ASN A 165 -16.60 -10.70 19.09
N TYR A 166 -17.51 -10.32 18.22
CA TYR A 166 -18.20 -9.03 18.21
C TYR A 166 -19.72 -9.19 18.39
N ASP A 167 -20.16 -10.29 19.02
CA ASP A 167 -21.56 -10.65 19.24
C ASP A 167 -22.41 -10.69 17.96
N ARG A 168 -21.78 -10.84 16.79
CA ARG A 168 -22.39 -10.75 15.44
C ARG A 168 -23.08 -9.39 15.20
N ASP A 169 -22.52 -8.33 15.74
CA ASP A 169 -22.98 -6.97 15.61
C ASP A 169 -21.96 -6.17 14.80
N GLN A 170 -22.36 -5.68 13.61
CA GLN A 170 -21.52 -4.95 12.70
C GLN A 170 -21.01 -3.65 13.32
N MET A 171 -21.89 -2.91 14.01
CA MET A 171 -21.50 -1.64 14.62
C MET A 171 -20.55 -1.84 15.80
N LYS A 172 -20.74 -2.91 16.56
CA LYS A 172 -19.83 -3.29 17.64
C LYS A 172 -18.45 -3.61 17.08
N MET A 173 -18.36 -4.39 16.00
CA MET A 173 -17.12 -4.68 15.35
C MET A 173 -16.46 -3.40 14.76
N TYR A 174 -17.24 -2.57 14.07
CA TYR A 174 -16.76 -1.32 13.52
C TYR A 174 -16.15 -0.40 14.58
N ASN A 175 -16.88 -0.17 15.68
CA ASN A 175 -16.41 0.68 16.77
C ASN A 175 -15.14 0.11 17.41
N ALA A 176 -15.07 -1.20 17.64
CA ALA A 176 -13.89 -1.86 18.17
C ALA A 176 -12.67 -1.70 17.26
N ILE A 177 -12.85 -1.77 15.93
CA ILE A 177 -11.77 -1.53 14.96
C ILE A 177 -11.29 -0.08 15.05
N VAL A 178 -12.22 0.88 15.02
CA VAL A 178 -11.88 2.32 15.07
C VAL A 178 -11.14 2.67 16.36
N GLU A 179 -11.64 2.22 17.51
CA GLU A 179 -11.03 2.44 18.82
C GLU A 179 -9.63 1.82 18.91
N THR A 180 -9.47 0.61 18.38
CA THR A 180 -8.17 -0.09 18.39
C THR A 180 -7.12 0.59 17.53
N VAL A 181 -7.51 1.10 16.35
CA VAL A 181 -6.58 1.78 15.42
C VAL A 181 -6.25 3.20 15.90
N ALA A 182 -7.14 3.84 16.67
CA ALA A 182 -6.91 5.18 17.22
C ALA A 182 -6.01 5.19 18.47
N ALA A 183 -5.81 4.04 19.12
CA ALA A 183 -5.00 3.89 20.35
C ALA A 183 -3.52 3.72 20.07
#